data_332ca5f9266a106225714de84b58f487
#
_entry.id   332ca5f9266a106225714de84b58f487
#
_cell.length_a   1.000
_cell.length_b   1.000
_cell.length_c   1.000
_cell.angle_alpha   90.00
_cell.angle_beta   90.00
_cell.angle_gamma   90.00
#
_symmetry.space_group_name_H-M   'P 1'
#
loop_
_entity.id
_entity.type
_entity.pdbx_description
1 polymer ?
#
loop_
_entity_poly.entity_id
_entity_poly.type
_entity_poly.pdbx_seq_one_letter_code
_entity_poly.pdbx_strand_id
1 'polypeptide(L)'
;LGDVYKRQEDINKTFDKKIWKTAYKIPKFKGYIDSVKELLDLVQEASSDIARPTVAVLNDYPLSGLKVDDGFSITTINAYLSLLEDIEPKIDHIVTAMNQVDLPMGLNSMISDYSVQIASMTGSYDNLKEFLPLFKTFIGDGSDRTYLLAAQNSSEIRASGGFPGSIGTIRIRDGVLTIGDFSSVYKVLASYTPSAANITAEEKELFGSWMNGPRDACFDPDFERVAYIWALAYEQKNSEHVNGVVSLTPAIIQGMLEYIGNVTLSDGTELTSENATKVLQYDLYYKYLNANASATAGDYVDDLFAETAKATMSKLVSDFDVKKAGDYYKVFSDGAKNRTVMMWMEDEEEQEFVKNAGCSGGLNEDPENPETGVYFSISDPCKLGWFLDIDTEIGEPVVNDDGTRTYDVTATYSNVLSN
;
A
#
# COMPACT_ATOMS: atom_id res chain seq x y z
N LEU A 1 28.74 -1.00 -20.97
CA LEU A 1 28.54 0.12 -21.92
C LEU A 1 29.70 0.24 -22.91
N GLY A 2 30.97 0.29 -22.50
CA GLY A 2 32.13 0.35 -23.39
C GLY A 2 32.22 -0.80 -24.40
N ASP A 3 31.71 -1.96 -24.03
CA ASP A 3 31.70 -3.17 -24.87
C ASP A 3 30.65 -3.08 -25.99
N VAL A 4 29.50 -2.42 -25.74
CA VAL A 4 28.45 -2.18 -26.72
C VAL A 4 28.94 -1.28 -27.85
N TYR A 5 29.61 -0.19 -27.53
CA TYR A 5 30.20 0.73 -28.52
C TYR A 5 31.28 0.05 -29.38
N LYS A 6 32.14 -0.75 -28.75
CA LYS A 6 33.19 -1.47 -29.45
C LYS A 6 32.62 -2.52 -30.43
N ARG A 7 31.62 -3.26 -30.00
CA ARG A 7 30.92 -4.24 -30.85
C ARG A 7 30.21 -3.59 -32.03
N GLN A 8 29.58 -2.44 -31.82
CA GLN A 8 28.93 -1.69 -32.87
C GLN A 8 29.94 -1.16 -33.92
N GLU A 9 31.08 -0.61 -33.45
CA GLU A 9 32.16 -0.19 -34.35
C GLU A 9 32.69 -1.36 -35.22
N ASP A 10 32.82 -2.55 -34.62
CA ASP A 10 33.28 -3.75 -35.33
C ASP A 10 32.23 -4.27 -36.31
N ILE A 11 30.93 -4.14 -36.01
CA ILE A 11 29.82 -4.48 -36.92
C ILE A 11 29.80 -3.50 -38.10
N ASN A 12 29.91 -2.19 -37.83
CA ASN A 12 29.96 -1.16 -38.87
C ASN A 12 31.19 -1.37 -39.83
N LYS A 13 32.38 -1.67 -39.28
CA LYS A 13 33.55 -2.05 -40.05
C LYS A 13 33.29 -3.30 -40.89
N THR A 14 32.45 -4.22 -40.43
CA THR A 14 32.05 -5.43 -41.18
C THR A 14 31.17 -5.06 -42.39
N PHE A 15 30.21 -4.16 -42.23
CA PHE A 15 29.39 -3.66 -43.32
C PHE A 15 30.19 -2.87 -44.37
N ASP A 16 31.34 -2.32 -44.03
CA ASP A 16 32.22 -1.65 -44.98
C ASP A 16 33.01 -2.58 -45.88
N LYS A 17 33.04 -3.89 -45.63
CA LYS A 17 33.72 -4.86 -46.45
C LYS A 17 33.08 -4.95 -47.85
N LYS A 18 33.91 -5.22 -48.87
CA LYS A 18 33.50 -5.25 -50.29
C LYS A 18 32.30 -6.17 -50.55
N ILE A 19 32.19 -7.28 -49.85
CA ILE A 19 31.10 -8.26 -50.01
C ILE A 19 29.73 -7.63 -49.62
N TRP A 20 29.68 -6.86 -48.55
CA TRP A 20 28.45 -6.18 -48.08
C TRP A 20 28.09 -5.01 -49.00
N LYS A 21 29.07 -4.26 -49.51
CA LYS A 21 28.85 -3.22 -50.51
C LYS A 21 28.28 -3.76 -51.80
N THR A 22 28.58 -5.02 -52.14
CA THR A 22 28.01 -5.69 -53.29
C THR A 22 26.59 -6.19 -53.02
N ALA A 23 26.35 -6.77 -51.84
CA ALA A 23 25.02 -7.20 -51.39
C ALA A 23 24.03 -6.02 -51.28
N TYR A 24 24.49 -4.85 -50.89
CA TYR A 24 23.70 -3.61 -50.77
C TYR A 24 23.11 -3.14 -52.12
N LYS A 25 23.64 -3.61 -53.26
CA LYS A 25 23.09 -3.31 -54.59
C LYS A 25 21.86 -4.13 -54.93
N ILE A 26 21.57 -5.18 -54.18
CA ILE A 26 20.38 -6.03 -54.36
C ILE A 26 19.27 -5.51 -53.45
N PRO A 27 18.11 -5.03 -53.99
CA PRO A 27 17.09 -4.33 -53.21
C PRO A 27 16.64 -5.06 -51.91
N LYS A 28 16.47 -6.38 -52.00
CA LYS A 28 16.06 -7.19 -50.83
C LYS A 28 17.13 -7.23 -49.73
N PHE A 29 18.40 -7.38 -50.09
CA PHE A 29 19.51 -7.36 -49.12
C PHE A 29 19.78 -5.96 -48.60
N LYS A 30 19.54 -4.92 -49.38
CA LYS A 30 19.63 -3.54 -48.94
C LYS A 30 18.66 -3.28 -47.79
N GLY A 31 17.37 -3.64 -47.95
CA GLY A 31 16.37 -3.47 -46.89
C GLY A 31 16.82 -4.14 -45.60
N TYR A 32 17.28 -5.37 -45.64
CA TYR A 32 17.75 -6.10 -44.47
C TYR A 32 18.97 -5.46 -43.80
N ILE A 33 19.93 -4.96 -44.56
CA ILE A 33 21.10 -4.27 -44.04
C ILE A 33 20.68 -2.96 -43.34
N ASP A 34 19.76 -2.22 -43.94
CA ASP A 34 19.25 -0.97 -43.42
C ASP A 34 18.50 -1.23 -42.08
N SER A 35 17.62 -2.25 -42.05
CA SER A 35 16.92 -2.65 -40.80
C SER A 35 17.87 -3.07 -39.65
N VAL A 36 18.94 -3.84 -40.01
CA VAL A 36 19.95 -4.20 -39.00
C VAL A 36 20.71 -2.99 -38.48
N LYS A 37 21.02 -2.02 -39.34
CA LYS A 37 21.67 -0.77 -38.92
C LYS A 37 20.75 0.04 -38.01
N GLU A 38 19.50 0.20 -38.41
CA GLU A 38 18.48 0.88 -37.60
C GLU A 38 18.35 0.25 -36.20
N LEU A 39 18.30 -1.09 -36.09
CA LEU A 39 18.29 -1.78 -34.82
C LEU A 39 19.55 -1.49 -33.99
N LEU A 40 20.73 -1.45 -34.59
CA LEU A 40 21.97 -1.11 -33.91
C LEU A 40 21.99 0.33 -33.40
N ASP A 41 21.43 1.26 -34.18
CA ASP A 41 21.31 2.65 -33.82
C ASP A 41 20.35 2.81 -32.62
N LEU A 42 19.21 2.08 -32.62
CA LEU A 42 18.28 2.04 -31.47
C LEU A 42 18.94 1.44 -30.21
N VAL A 43 19.74 0.39 -30.33
CA VAL A 43 20.50 -0.17 -29.19
C VAL A 43 21.53 0.84 -28.65
N GLN A 44 22.15 1.62 -29.54
CA GLN A 44 23.06 2.67 -29.15
C GLN A 44 22.33 3.80 -28.39
N GLU A 45 21.19 4.23 -28.92
CA GLU A 45 20.33 5.23 -28.33
C GLU A 45 19.86 4.78 -26.92
N ALA A 46 19.34 3.54 -26.81
CA ALA A 46 18.99 2.95 -25.51
C ALA A 46 20.17 2.97 -24.52
N SER A 47 21.37 2.68 -25.00
CA SER A 47 22.57 2.69 -24.17
C SER A 47 22.99 4.09 -23.73
N SER A 48 22.95 5.08 -24.66
CA SER A 48 23.42 6.45 -24.40
C SER A 48 22.38 7.28 -23.62
N ASP A 49 21.13 7.15 -23.98
CA ASP A 49 20.09 8.09 -23.60
C ASP A 49 19.19 7.56 -22.48
N ILE A 50 19.22 6.24 -22.21
CA ILE A 50 18.50 5.60 -21.12
C ILE A 50 19.48 4.99 -20.11
N ALA A 51 20.29 3.99 -20.52
CA ALA A 51 21.08 3.22 -19.57
C ALA A 51 22.16 4.07 -18.89
N ARG A 52 22.82 4.99 -19.57
CA ARG A 52 23.84 5.87 -18.97
C ARG A 52 23.26 6.85 -17.95
N PRO A 53 22.21 7.65 -18.26
CA PRO A 53 21.59 8.52 -17.29
C PRO A 53 21.11 7.73 -16.07
N THR A 54 20.47 6.58 -16.28
CA THR A 54 20.00 5.70 -15.20
C THR A 54 21.16 5.28 -14.28
N VAL A 55 22.26 4.79 -14.86
CA VAL A 55 23.43 4.38 -14.05
C VAL A 55 24.08 5.59 -13.36
N ALA A 56 24.11 6.76 -13.99
CA ALA A 56 24.64 7.97 -13.36
C ALA A 56 23.80 8.37 -12.14
N VAL A 57 22.48 8.45 -12.29
CA VAL A 57 21.57 8.78 -11.17
C VAL A 57 21.67 7.73 -10.06
N LEU A 58 21.70 6.43 -10.38
CA LEU A 58 21.84 5.38 -9.37
C LEU A 58 23.19 5.38 -8.64
N ASN A 59 24.26 5.89 -9.27
CA ASN A 59 25.57 6.08 -8.64
C ASN A 59 25.57 7.29 -7.70
N ASP A 60 24.99 8.41 -8.13
CA ASP A 60 24.93 9.64 -7.35
C ASP A 60 23.89 9.58 -6.23
N TYR A 61 22.78 8.89 -6.50
CA TYR A 61 21.65 8.66 -5.61
C TYR A 61 21.33 7.16 -5.52
N PRO A 62 22.13 6.36 -4.81
CA PRO A 62 21.86 4.92 -4.69
C PRO A 62 20.53 4.64 -4.01
N LEU A 63 19.88 3.51 -4.34
CA LEU A 63 18.61 3.10 -3.73
C LEU A 63 18.68 3.05 -2.20
N SER A 64 19.83 2.69 -1.64
CA SER A 64 20.06 2.75 -0.18
C SER A 64 19.99 4.16 0.39
N GLY A 65 20.15 5.19 -0.41
CA GLY A 65 20.01 6.59 -0.03
C GLY A 65 18.56 7.10 -0.03
N LEU A 66 17.58 6.29 -0.45
CA LEU A 66 16.17 6.62 -0.27
C LEU A 66 15.80 6.66 1.21
N LYS A 67 16.32 5.74 2.01
CA LYS A 67 16.18 5.74 3.47
C LYS A 67 17.25 6.63 4.06
N VAL A 68 16.83 7.58 4.88
CA VAL A 68 17.67 8.37 5.78
C VAL A 68 17.28 8.06 7.21
N ASP A 69 18.05 8.49 8.21
CA ASP A 69 17.89 8.06 9.62
C ASP A 69 16.42 7.79 10.04
N ASP A 70 15.62 8.83 10.19
CA ASP A 70 14.22 8.72 10.63
C ASP A 70 13.23 8.99 9.49
N GLY A 71 13.55 8.63 8.23
CA GLY A 71 12.64 8.92 7.13
C GLY A 71 13.14 8.61 5.74
N PHE A 72 12.72 9.41 4.77
CA PHE A 72 13.01 9.25 3.35
C PHE A 72 13.64 10.50 2.75
N SER A 73 14.57 10.31 1.82
CA SER A 73 15.27 11.40 1.13
C SER A 73 14.43 11.97 -0.01
N ILE A 74 13.83 13.14 0.18
CA ILE A 74 13.14 13.88 -0.88
C ILE A 74 14.09 14.21 -2.04
N THR A 75 15.35 14.53 -1.75
CA THR A 75 16.37 14.79 -2.78
C THR A 75 16.57 13.57 -3.70
N THR A 76 16.67 12.39 -3.12
CA THR A 76 16.81 11.13 -3.90
C THR A 76 15.55 10.84 -4.71
N ILE A 77 14.38 11.05 -4.14
CA ILE A 77 13.09 10.89 -4.84
C ILE A 77 12.99 11.86 -6.02
N ASN A 78 13.35 13.14 -5.83
CA ASN A 78 13.35 14.12 -6.90
C ASN A 78 14.33 13.76 -8.02
N ALA A 79 15.51 13.23 -7.69
CA ALA A 79 16.46 12.77 -8.69
C ALA A 79 15.88 11.63 -9.55
N TYR A 80 15.14 10.71 -8.94
CA TYR A 80 14.47 9.63 -9.66
C TYR A 80 13.30 10.12 -10.51
N LEU A 81 12.46 11.02 -9.99
CA LEU A 81 11.40 11.66 -10.77
C LEU A 81 11.96 12.35 -12.02
N SER A 82 12.99 13.17 -11.86
CA SER A 82 13.64 13.85 -12.98
C SER A 82 14.24 12.87 -14.00
N LEU A 83 14.81 11.76 -13.53
CA LEU A 83 15.27 10.69 -14.42
C LEU A 83 14.12 10.07 -15.19
N LEU A 84 13.02 9.75 -14.50
CA LEU A 84 11.84 9.14 -15.11
C LEU A 84 11.27 10.04 -16.22
N GLU A 85 11.09 11.32 -15.95
CA GLU A 85 10.62 12.31 -16.92
C GLU A 85 11.55 12.45 -18.15
N ASP A 86 12.87 12.33 -17.95
CA ASP A 86 13.87 12.44 -19.02
C ASP A 86 13.92 11.19 -19.92
N ILE A 87 13.78 9.98 -19.36
CA ILE A 87 13.95 8.73 -20.11
C ILE A 87 12.65 8.19 -20.74
N GLU A 88 11.47 8.54 -20.21
CA GLU A 88 10.17 8.08 -20.71
C GLU A 88 9.97 8.33 -22.21
N PRO A 89 10.08 9.56 -22.73
CA PRO A 89 9.86 9.81 -24.16
C PRO A 89 10.89 9.09 -25.06
N LYS A 90 12.07 8.78 -24.52
CA LYS A 90 13.13 8.03 -25.21
C LYS A 90 12.80 6.54 -25.28
N ILE A 91 12.23 5.98 -24.21
CA ILE A 91 11.75 4.58 -24.22
C ILE A 91 10.62 4.42 -25.22
N ASP A 92 9.63 5.30 -25.22
CA ASP A 92 8.50 5.27 -26.16
C ASP A 92 8.97 5.38 -27.61
N HIS A 93 9.93 6.26 -27.88
CA HIS A 93 10.55 6.38 -29.19
C HIS A 93 11.20 5.05 -29.63
N ILE A 94 12.02 4.47 -28.77
CA ILE A 94 12.73 3.21 -29.06
C ILE A 94 11.75 2.05 -29.27
N VAL A 95 10.74 1.90 -28.39
CA VAL A 95 9.71 0.85 -28.53
C VAL A 95 8.94 1.00 -29.85
N THR A 96 8.52 2.24 -30.15
CA THR A 96 7.82 2.52 -31.41
C THR A 96 8.68 2.21 -32.63
N ALA A 97 9.94 2.66 -32.64
CA ALA A 97 10.87 2.41 -33.73
C ALA A 97 11.20 0.92 -33.85
N MET A 98 11.45 0.20 -32.76
CA MET A 98 11.68 -1.25 -32.78
C MET A 98 10.53 -2.03 -33.44
N ASN A 99 9.29 -1.63 -33.18
CA ASN A 99 8.10 -2.28 -33.75
C ASN A 99 7.96 -2.02 -35.29
N GLN A 100 8.66 -1.02 -35.82
CA GLN A 100 8.65 -0.69 -37.25
C GLN A 100 9.80 -1.37 -38.03
N VAL A 101 10.80 -1.93 -37.35
CA VAL A 101 11.95 -2.60 -37.99
C VAL A 101 11.51 -3.94 -38.57
N ASP A 102 11.67 -4.13 -39.88
CA ASP A 102 11.40 -5.40 -40.56
C ASP A 102 12.69 -6.20 -40.77
N LEU A 103 12.83 -7.32 -40.07
CA LEU A 103 13.99 -8.19 -40.11
C LEU A 103 13.72 -9.49 -40.87
N PRO A 104 14.75 -10.04 -41.57
CA PRO A 104 14.61 -11.28 -42.30
C PRO A 104 14.50 -12.52 -41.40
N MET A 105 13.89 -13.60 -41.94
CA MET A 105 13.99 -14.97 -41.45
C MET A 105 13.56 -15.22 -39.99
N GLY A 106 12.44 -14.63 -39.55
CA GLY A 106 11.87 -14.91 -38.22
C GLY A 106 12.58 -14.22 -37.06
N LEU A 107 13.51 -13.30 -37.32
CA LEU A 107 14.09 -12.45 -36.27
C LEU A 107 13.11 -11.40 -35.73
N ASN A 108 12.01 -11.15 -36.46
CA ASN A 108 10.93 -10.28 -36.01
C ASN A 108 10.30 -10.78 -34.71
N SER A 109 10.23 -12.11 -34.47
CA SER A 109 9.72 -12.64 -33.20
C SER A 109 10.60 -12.27 -32.00
N MET A 110 11.91 -12.25 -32.19
CA MET A 110 12.85 -11.84 -31.15
C MET A 110 12.68 -10.35 -30.79
N ILE A 111 12.50 -9.48 -31.79
CA ILE A 111 12.23 -8.04 -31.54
C ILE A 111 10.89 -7.88 -30.84
N SER A 112 9.85 -8.59 -31.29
CA SER A 112 8.54 -8.58 -30.64
C SER A 112 8.65 -9.00 -29.16
N ASP A 113 9.41 -10.03 -28.84
CA ASP A 113 9.62 -10.48 -27.46
C ASP A 113 10.35 -9.43 -26.63
N TYR A 114 11.38 -8.77 -27.17
CA TYR A 114 12.07 -7.67 -26.50
C TYR A 114 11.20 -6.43 -26.38
N SER A 115 10.43 -6.07 -27.39
CA SER A 115 9.52 -4.92 -27.32
C SER A 115 8.41 -5.13 -26.29
N VAL A 116 7.89 -6.37 -26.16
CA VAL A 116 6.93 -6.73 -25.09
C VAL A 116 7.57 -6.64 -23.70
N GLN A 117 8.83 -7.09 -23.56
CA GLN A 117 9.54 -6.95 -22.29
C GLN A 117 9.77 -5.47 -21.92
N ILE A 118 10.20 -4.65 -22.87
CA ILE A 118 10.38 -3.20 -22.64
C ILE A 118 9.03 -2.56 -22.36
N ALA A 119 7.96 -2.90 -23.09
CA ALA A 119 6.61 -2.39 -22.85
C ALA A 119 6.05 -2.81 -21.47
N SER A 120 6.42 -4.00 -20.97
CA SER A 120 6.07 -4.39 -19.59
C SER A 120 6.82 -3.58 -18.54
N MET A 121 8.03 -3.12 -18.86
CA MET A 121 8.78 -2.19 -18.02
C MET A 121 8.17 -0.78 -18.04
N THR A 122 7.58 -0.34 -19.18
CA THR A 122 6.91 0.97 -19.25
C THR A 122 5.66 1.03 -18.36
N GLY A 123 4.87 -0.04 -18.27
CA GLY A 123 3.73 -0.09 -17.34
C GLY A 123 4.14 0.04 -15.86
N SER A 124 5.28 -0.53 -15.47
CA SER A 124 5.85 -0.32 -14.13
C SER A 124 6.36 1.11 -13.92
N TYR A 125 6.72 1.77 -14.98
CA TYR A 125 7.21 3.11 -15.08
C TYR A 125 6.12 4.16 -14.87
N ASP A 126 4.99 3.98 -15.58
CA ASP A 126 3.80 4.82 -15.43
C ASP A 126 3.31 4.78 -13.97
N ASN A 127 3.26 3.59 -13.37
CA ASN A 127 2.90 3.42 -11.96
C ASN A 127 3.88 4.17 -11.02
N LEU A 128 5.19 4.15 -11.30
CA LEU A 128 6.16 4.91 -10.50
C LEU A 128 6.01 6.42 -10.67
N LYS A 129 5.72 6.87 -11.87
CA LYS A 129 5.53 8.29 -12.19
C LYS A 129 4.28 8.85 -11.51
N GLU A 130 3.22 8.08 -11.39
CA GLU A 130 2.03 8.43 -10.62
C GLU A 130 2.28 8.33 -9.10
N PHE A 131 2.94 7.28 -8.66
CA PHE A 131 3.19 7.02 -7.24
C PHE A 131 4.15 8.01 -6.60
N LEU A 132 5.28 8.33 -7.24
CA LEU A 132 6.34 9.12 -6.59
C LEU A 132 5.93 10.55 -6.22
N PRO A 133 5.17 11.32 -7.02
CA PRO A 133 4.67 12.62 -6.61
C PRO A 133 3.73 12.54 -5.40
N LEU A 134 2.81 11.57 -5.39
CA LEU A 134 1.92 11.33 -4.26
C LEU A 134 2.71 10.90 -3.03
N PHE A 135 3.68 10.00 -3.19
CA PHE A 135 4.55 9.60 -2.10
C PHE A 135 5.32 10.78 -1.49
N LYS A 136 5.79 11.73 -2.32
CA LYS A 136 6.40 12.98 -1.82
C LYS A 136 5.44 13.77 -0.96
N THR A 137 4.18 13.91 -1.39
CA THR A 137 3.15 14.60 -0.61
C THR A 137 2.91 13.87 0.71
N PHE A 138 2.76 12.55 0.69
CA PHE A 138 2.60 11.74 1.90
C PHE A 138 3.75 11.89 2.88
N ILE A 139 4.99 12.04 2.41
CA ILE A 139 6.16 12.24 3.26
C ILE A 139 6.48 13.71 3.55
N GLY A 140 5.53 14.63 3.29
CA GLY A 140 5.60 16.02 3.72
C GLY A 140 6.58 16.87 2.93
N ASP A 141 6.70 16.68 1.61
CA ASP A 141 7.49 17.58 0.76
C ASP A 141 6.86 18.99 0.75
N GLY A 142 7.53 19.93 1.38
CA GLY A 142 7.09 21.34 1.47
C GLY A 142 5.92 21.61 2.42
N SER A 143 5.41 20.63 3.17
CA SER A 143 4.34 20.81 4.14
C SER A 143 4.43 19.81 5.31
N ASP A 144 3.93 20.24 6.48
CA ASP A 144 3.78 19.33 7.61
C ASP A 144 2.57 18.43 7.39
N ARG A 145 2.73 17.14 7.65
CA ARG A 145 1.67 16.13 7.54
C ARG A 145 1.48 15.42 8.88
N THR A 146 0.23 15.27 9.30
CA THR A 146 -0.13 14.49 10.48
C THR A 146 -1.09 13.38 10.09
N TYR A 147 -0.73 12.15 10.41
CA TYR A 147 -1.56 10.98 10.20
C TYR A 147 -1.93 10.35 11.53
N LEU A 148 -3.18 9.95 11.70
CA LEU A 148 -3.59 9.09 12.80
C LEU A 148 -3.28 7.64 12.44
N LEU A 149 -2.75 6.91 13.39
CA LEU A 149 -2.54 5.48 13.29
C LEU A 149 -3.40 4.77 14.33
N ALA A 150 -4.47 4.12 13.87
CA ALA A 150 -5.42 3.40 14.72
C ALA A 150 -5.03 1.91 14.79
N ALA A 151 -4.60 1.45 15.96
CA ALA A 151 -4.38 0.04 16.23
C ALA A 151 -5.71 -0.59 16.68
N GLN A 152 -6.32 -1.38 15.78
CA GLN A 152 -7.62 -1.99 16.00
C GLN A 152 -7.50 -3.41 16.55
N ASN A 153 -8.34 -3.74 17.52
CA ASN A 153 -8.48 -5.09 18.04
C ASN A 153 -9.59 -5.83 17.28
N SER A 154 -9.22 -6.71 16.36
CA SER A 154 -10.18 -7.46 15.54
C SER A 154 -10.89 -8.58 16.30
N SER A 155 -10.47 -8.93 17.52
CA SER A 155 -11.26 -9.83 18.39
C SER A 155 -12.49 -9.16 18.99
N GLU A 156 -12.55 -7.82 19.02
CA GLU A 156 -13.77 -7.05 19.19
C GLU A 156 -14.37 -6.74 17.83
N ILE A 157 -15.11 -7.68 17.27
CA ILE A 157 -15.59 -7.63 15.88
C ILE A 157 -16.41 -6.35 15.63
N ARG A 158 -15.94 -5.55 14.67
CA ARG A 158 -16.61 -4.38 14.11
C ARG A 158 -16.45 -4.42 12.60
N ALA A 159 -17.43 -3.91 11.89
CA ALA A 159 -17.50 -3.97 10.42
C ALA A 159 -16.27 -3.33 9.72
N SER A 160 -15.67 -2.30 10.33
CA SER A 160 -14.43 -1.65 9.86
C SER A 160 -13.20 -2.12 10.65
N GLY A 161 -12.92 -3.43 10.69
CA GLY A 161 -11.64 -3.99 11.13
C GLY A 161 -11.49 -4.30 12.61
N GLY A 162 -12.35 -3.77 13.49
CA GLY A 162 -12.32 -4.02 14.93
C GLY A 162 -12.41 -2.75 15.78
N PHE A 163 -12.31 -2.89 17.09
CA PHE A 163 -12.33 -1.75 18.01
C PHE A 163 -10.97 -1.00 18.00
N PRO A 164 -10.94 0.34 17.86
CA PRO A 164 -9.70 1.11 17.86
C PRO A 164 -9.15 1.25 19.29
N GLY A 165 -8.50 0.19 19.79
CA GLY A 165 -8.03 0.12 21.16
C GLY A 165 -7.06 1.24 21.52
N SER A 166 -6.12 1.55 20.63
CA SER A 166 -5.20 2.68 20.79
C SER A 166 -5.00 3.44 19.49
N ILE A 167 -4.74 4.74 19.64
CA ILE A 167 -4.45 5.65 18.52
C ILE A 167 -3.16 6.42 18.83
N GLY A 168 -2.29 6.52 17.85
CA GLY A 168 -1.10 7.35 17.86
C GLY A 168 -1.07 8.30 16.67
N THR A 169 -0.02 9.09 16.56
CA THR A 169 0.22 9.98 15.43
C THR A 169 1.54 9.67 14.75
N ILE A 170 1.58 9.86 13.44
CA ILE A 170 2.82 9.98 12.68
C ILE A 170 2.83 11.40 12.12
N ARG A 171 3.86 12.18 12.48
CA ARG A 171 4.09 13.50 11.90
C ARG A 171 5.25 13.40 10.94
N ILE A 172 5.09 13.99 9.78
CA ILE A 172 6.09 13.95 8.73
C ILE A 172 6.35 15.37 8.22
N ARG A 173 7.63 15.73 8.12
CA ARG A 173 8.09 16.99 7.54
C ARG A 173 9.32 16.73 6.69
N ASP A 174 9.29 17.14 5.45
CA ASP A 174 10.44 17.02 4.52
C ASP A 174 11.07 15.61 4.53
N GLY A 175 10.21 14.58 4.54
CA GLY A 175 10.62 13.18 4.57
C GLY A 175 10.96 12.60 5.95
N VAL A 176 11.11 13.43 6.98
CA VAL A 176 11.46 12.99 8.34
C VAL A 176 10.19 12.62 9.11
N LEU A 177 10.14 11.39 9.61
CA LEU A 177 9.01 10.84 10.35
C LEU A 177 9.25 10.94 11.86
N THR A 178 8.24 11.43 12.56
CA THR A 178 8.20 11.41 14.03
C THR A 178 7.00 10.61 14.49
N ILE A 179 7.24 9.49 15.17
CA ILE A 179 6.18 8.64 15.72
C ILE A 179 5.83 9.15 17.11
N GLY A 180 4.57 9.60 17.25
CA GLY A 180 4.02 10.05 18.52
C GLY A 180 3.71 8.91 19.48
N ASP A 181 3.27 9.27 20.68
CA ASP A 181 2.82 8.28 21.65
C ASP A 181 1.45 7.71 21.26
N PHE A 182 1.31 6.43 21.42
CA PHE A 182 0.02 5.76 21.33
C PHE A 182 -0.67 5.78 22.69
N SER A 183 -1.95 5.99 22.69
CA SER A 183 -2.78 5.96 23.90
C SER A 183 -4.16 5.42 23.60
N SER A 184 -4.86 4.97 24.65
CA SER A 184 -6.24 4.50 24.53
C SER A 184 -7.11 5.52 23.78
N VAL A 185 -7.97 5.03 22.88
CA VAL A 185 -8.91 5.83 22.10
C VAL A 185 -9.71 6.82 22.95
N TYR A 186 -10.04 6.46 24.19
CA TYR A 186 -10.74 7.34 25.14
C TYR A 186 -9.94 8.58 25.53
N LYS A 187 -8.61 8.50 25.50
CA LYS A 187 -7.71 9.62 25.80
C LYS A 187 -7.43 10.48 24.56
N VAL A 188 -7.50 9.90 23.37
CA VAL A 188 -7.06 10.53 22.10
C VAL A 188 -8.22 11.21 21.36
N LEU A 189 -9.38 10.57 21.26
CA LEU A 189 -10.54 11.14 20.58
C LEU A 189 -11.47 11.91 21.52
N ALA A 190 -12.28 12.80 20.97
CA ALA A 190 -13.38 13.45 21.68
C ALA A 190 -14.35 12.40 22.23
N SER A 191 -15.02 12.71 23.36
CA SER A 191 -15.97 11.78 23.99
C SER A 191 -17.24 11.57 23.17
N TYR A 192 -17.61 12.57 22.37
CA TYR A 192 -18.79 12.55 21.51
C TYR A 192 -18.39 12.85 20.08
N THR A 193 -19.11 12.27 19.14
CA THR A 193 -18.93 12.52 17.70
C THR A 193 -19.16 14.01 17.43
N PRO A 194 -18.18 14.68 16.80
CA PRO A 194 -18.30 16.10 16.48
C PRO A 194 -19.52 16.39 15.58
N SER A 195 -20.19 17.52 15.80
CA SER A 195 -21.32 17.93 14.96
C SER A 195 -20.93 18.13 13.49
N ALA A 196 -19.67 18.48 13.24
CA ALA A 196 -19.10 18.59 11.89
C ALA A 196 -19.13 17.28 11.12
N ALA A 197 -19.15 16.13 11.80
CA ALA A 197 -19.31 14.81 11.17
C ALA A 197 -20.67 14.64 10.50
N ASN A 198 -21.67 15.45 10.86
CA ASN A 198 -23.00 15.48 10.24
C ASN A 198 -23.61 14.07 10.11
N ILE A 199 -23.72 13.36 11.26
CA ILE A 199 -24.30 12.01 11.31
C ILE A 199 -25.72 12.04 10.73
N THR A 200 -25.95 11.23 9.71
CA THR A 200 -27.21 11.22 8.94
C THR A 200 -28.34 10.52 9.71
N ALA A 201 -29.57 10.68 9.22
CA ALA A 201 -30.72 9.96 9.79
C ALA A 201 -30.61 8.44 9.52
N GLU A 202 -30.08 8.07 8.37
CA GLU A 202 -29.85 6.69 7.96
C GLU A 202 -28.80 6.00 8.83
N GLU A 203 -27.64 6.66 9.07
CA GLU A 203 -26.62 6.13 9.99
C GLU A 203 -27.20 5.95 11.40
N LYS A 204 -28.07 6.84 11.86
CA LYS A 204 -28.73 6.68 13.16
C LYS A 204 -29.74 5.55 13.19
N GLU A 205 -30.42 5.30 12.06
CA GLU A 205 -31.34 4.18 11.94
C GLU A 205 -30.61 2.84 11.93
N LEU A 206 -29.49 2.76 11.18
CA LEU A 206 -28.70 1.53 11.02
C LEU A 206 -27.86 1.21 12.27
N PHE A 207 -27.17 2.19 12.82
CA PHE A 207 -26.17 1.98 13.89
C PHE A 207 -26.61 2.52 15.26
N GLY A 208 -27.73 3.22 15.32
CA GLY A 208 -28.33 3.69 16.58
C GLY A 208 -27.41 4.64 17.36
N SER A 209 -27.32 4.40 18.67
CA SER A 209 -26.53 5.24 19.58
C SER A 209 -25.02 5.06 19.45
N TRP A 210 -24.54 4.05 18.72
CA TRP A 210 -23.11 3.83 18.48
C TRP A 210 -22.46 5.02 17.75
N MET A 211 -23.21 5.67 16.85
CA MET A 211 -22.73 6.85 16.14
C MET A 211 -22.57 8.12 17.01
N ASN A 212 -22.99 8.08 18.27
CA ASN A 212 -22.80 9.21 19.19
C ASN A 212 -21.37 9.28 19.77
N GLY A 213 -20.60 8.18 19.68
CA GLY A 213 -19.22 8.11 20.14
C GLY A 213 -18.27 7.79 18.98
N PRO A 214 -17.26 8.63 18.72
CA PRO A 214 -16.38 8.42 17.56
C PRO A 214 -15.67 7.08 17.60
N ARG A 215 -15.31 6.55 18.78
CA ARG A 215 -14.68 5.24 18.93
C ARG A 215 -15.53 4.07 18.41
N ASP A 216 -16.84 4.25 18.43
CA ASP A 216 -17.80 3.22 18.01
C ASP A 216 -18.26 3.43 16.55
N ALA A 217 -17.80 4.47 15.85
CA ALA A 217 -18.09 4.69 14.43
C ALA A 217 -17.71 3.46 13.58
N CYS A 218 -16.74 2.66 14.02
CA CYS A 218 -16.32 1.41 13.35
C CYS A 218 -17.39 0.30 13.26
N PHE A 219 -18.60 0.53 13.78
CA PHE A 219 -19.78 -0.27 13.43
C PHE A 219 -20.21 -0.07 11.97
N ASP A 220 -19.91 1.09 11.40
CA ASP A 220 -20.09 1.36 9.99
C ASP A 220 -19.07 0.55 9.17
N PRO A 221 -19.48 -0.21 8.15
CA PRO A 221 -18.55 -0.93 7.29
C PRO A 221 -17.74 -0.02 6.35
N ASP A 222 -18.16 1.22 6.12
CA ASP A 222 -17.43 2.20 5.34
C ASP A 222 -16.29 2.82 6.15
N PHE A 223 -15.06 2.33 5.92
CA PHE A 223 -13.90 2.86 6.66
C PHE A 223 -13.57 4.31 6.30
N GLU A 224 -13.85 4.78 5.10
CA GLU A 224 -13.63 6.19 4.73
C GLU A 224 -14.47 7.09 5.63
N ARG A 225 -15.72 6.71 5.88
CA ARG A 225 -16.62 7.40 6.79
C ARG A 225 -16.13 7.34 8.24
N VAL A 226 -15.73 6.18 8.70
CA VAL A 226 -15.18 5.96 10.06
C VAL A 226 -13.94 6.82 10.30
N ALA A 227 -13.00 6.79 9.36
CA ALA A 227 -11.74 7.53 9.43
C ALA A 227 -11.97 9.05 9.47
N TYR A 228 -12.89 9.56 8.66
CA TYR A 228 -13.31 10.97 8.69
C TYR A 228 -13.86 11.37 10.07
N ILE A 229 -14.70 10.54 10.68
CA ILE A 229 -15.22 10.79 12.03
C ILE A 229 -14.08 10.80 13.07
N TRP A 230 -13.10 9.89 12.95
CA TRP A 230 -11.95 9.83 13.85
C TRP A 230 -11.05 11.05 13.70
N ALA A 231 -10.78 11.49 12.46
CA ALA A 231 -10.01 12.71 12.20
C ALA A 231 -10.66 13.93 12.85
N LEU A 232 -11.95 14.18 12.62
CA LEU A 232 -12.68 15.28 13.24
C LEU A 232 -12.68 15.19 14.77
N ALA A 233 -12.84 13.99 15.34
CA ALA A 233 -12.85 13.80 16.79
C ALA A 233 -11.47 14.04 17.42
N TYR A 234 -10.40 13.71 16.70
CA TYR A 234 -9.04 14.03 17.11
C TYR A 234 -8.79 15.54 17.05
N GLU A 235 -9.10 16.18 15.94
CA GLU A 235 -8.93 17.62 15.74
C GLU A 235 -9.69 18.45 16.78
N GLN A 236 -10.94 18.07 17.05
CA GLN A 236 -11.74 18.73 18.08
C GLN A 236 -11.08 18.67 19.47
N LYS A 237 -10.42 17.56 19.79
CA LYS A 237 -9.83 17.36 21.11
C LYS A 237 -8.43 17.93 21.23
N ASN A 238 -7.62 17.81 20.19
CA ASN A 238 -6.19 18.10 20.24
C ASN A 238 -5.83 19.43 19.54
N SER A 239 -6.75 20.04 18.79
CA SER A 239 -6.52 21.26 18.01
C SER A 239 -5.36 21.11 17.02
N GLU A 240 -5.19 19.92 16.48
CA GLU A 240 -4.18 19.56 15.48
C GLU A 240 -4.87 18.95 14.26
N HIS A 241 -4.56 19.46 13.08
CA HIS A 241 -5.13 19.01 11.82
C HIS A 241 -4.61 17.62 11.43
N VAL A 242 -5.45 16.81 10.78
CA VAL A 242 -5.17 15.45 10.36
C VAL A 242 -5.33 15.31 8.87
N ASN A 243 -4.24 14.92 8.18
CA ASN A 243 -4.22 14.73 6.74
C ASN A 243 -4.68 13.32 6.30
N GLY A 244 -4.75 12.38 7.24
CA GLY A 244 -5.21 11.04 6.94
C GLY A 244 -5.24 10.13 8.15
N VAL A 245 -5.88 8.98 7.98
CA VAL A 245 -6.01 7.95 9.02
C VAL A 245 -5.59 6.61 8.44
N VAL A 246 -4.74 5.89 9.15
CA VAL A 246 -4.34 4.52 8.83
C VAL A 246 -4.81 3.60 9.93
N SER A 247 -5.53 2.56 9.57
CA SER A 247 -5.98 1.50 10.47
C SER A 247 -5.11 0.26 10.30
N LEU A 248 -4.67 -0.32 11.41
CA LEU A 248 -3.88 -1.54 11.45
C LEU A 248 -4.46 -2.53 12.44
N THR A 249 -4.54 -3.80 12.07
CA THR A 249 -4.88 -4.89 12.99
C THR A 249 -3.62 -5.68 13.39
N PRO A 250 -3.66 -6.54 14.43
CA PRO A 250 -2.53 -7.41 14.79
C PRO A 250 -2.05 -8.31 13.65
N ALA A 251 -2.90 -8.66 12.69
CA ALA A 251 -2.53 -9.50 11.56
C ALA A 251 -1.50 -8.82 10.63
N ILE A 252 -1.67 -7.52 10.34
CA ILE A 252 -0.69 -6.79 9.52
C ILE A 252 0.63 -6.61 10.29
N ILE A 253 0.56 -6.35 11.61
CA ILE A 253 1.74 -6.28 12.47
C ILE A 253 2.52 -7.59 12.38
N GLN A 254 1.85 -8.73 12.56
CA GLN A 254 2.47 -10.05 12.46
C GLN A 254 3.15 -10.29 11.11
N GLY A 255 2.49 -9.93 10.01
CA GLY A 255 3.08 -10.02 8.67
C GLY A 255 4.32 -9.14 8.50
N MET A 256 4.34 -7.95 9.07
CA MET A 256 5.50 -7.05 9.00
C MET A 256 6.68 -7.58 9.80
N LEU A 257 6.45 -8.24 10.96
CA LEU A 257 7.52 -8.80 11.80
C LEU A 257 8.37 -9.87 11.08
N GLU A 258 7.86 -10.50 10.03
CA GLU A 258 8.64 -11.42 9.19
C GLU A 258 9.85 -10.72 8.54
N TYR A 259 9.70 -9.46 8.21
CA TYR A 259 10.71 -8.69 7.45
C TYR A 259 11.51 -7.71 8.30
N ILE A 260 10.90 -7.16 9.37
CA ILE A 260 11.56 -6.22 10.28
C ILE A 260 12.13 -6.90 11.54
N GLY A 261 11.80 -8.18 11.77
CA GLY A 261 12.22 -8.97 12.94
C GLY A 261 11.40 -8.70 14.19
N ASN A 262 11.66 -9.43 15.25
CA ASN A 262 10.87 -9.47 16.48
C ASN A 262 10.85 -8.15 17.24
N VAL A 263 9.79 -7.93 18.00
CA VAL A 263 9.62 -6.80 18.94
C VAL A 263 9.45 -7.37 20.35
N THR A 264 10.21 -6.83 21.32
CA THR A 264 10.08 -7.19 22.74
C THR A 264 9.40 -6.07 23.50
N LEU A 265 8.30 -6.39 24.17
CA LEU A 265 7.54 -5.45 25.00
C LEU A 265 8.19 -5.24 26.38
N SER A 266 7.78 -4.18 27.06
CA SER A 266 8.32 -3.79 28.38
C SER A 266 8.13 -4.85 29.47
N ASP A 267 7.12 -5.73 29.32
CA ASP A 267 6.86 -6.86 30.23
C ASP A 267 7.69 -8.13 29.88
N GLY A 268 8.57 -8.03 28.87
CA GLY A 268 9.39 -9.13 28.36
C GLY A 268 8.68 -10.04 27.35
N THR A 269 7.45 -9.74 26.95
CA THR A 269 6.72 -10.51 25.93
C THR A 269 7.38 -10.28 24.57
N GLU A 270 7.74 -11.35 23.87
CA GLU A 270 8.30 -11.26 22.51
C GLU A 270 7.21 -11.50 21.47
N LEU A 271 7.09 -10.55 20.54
CA LEU A 271 6.23 -10.61 19.38
C LEU A 271 7.02 -11.03 18.15
N THR A 272 6.53 -12.04 17.46
CA THR A 272 7.16 -12.65 16.28
C THR A 272 6.16 -12.72 15.13
N SER A 273 6.65 -13.04 13.93
CA SER A 273 5.81 -13.32 12.76
C SER A 273 4.88 -14.53 12.91
N GLU A 274 5.05 -15.33 13.99
CA GLU A 274 4.23 -16.53 14.23
C GLU A 274 3.20 -16.32 15.34
N ASN A 275 3.43 -15.37 16.28
CA ASN A 275 2.64 -15.29 17.50
C ASN A 275 1.93 -13.95 17.74
N ALA A 276 2.30 -12.88 17.05
CA ALA A 276 1.86 -11.52 17.41
C ALA A 276 0.34 -11.37 17.47
N THR A 277 -0.39 -11.93 16.51
CA THR A 277 -1.86 -11.89 16.50
C THR A 277 -2.45 -12.56 17.74
N LYS A 278 -2.00 -13.77 18.07
CA LYS A 278 -2.47 -14.51 19.25
C LYS A 278 -2.11 -13.79 20.55
N VAL A 279 -0.88 -13.31 20.67
CA VAL A 279 -0.42 -12.60 21.87
C VAL A 279 -1.27 -11.36 22.11
N LEU A 280 -1.47 -10.54 21.09
CA LEU A 280 -2.19 -9.27 21.21
C LEU A 280 -3.70 -9.44 21.40
N GLN A 281 -4.31 -10.46 20.82
CA GLN A 281 -5.76 -10.66 20.88
C GLN A 281 -6.22 -11.57 22.02
N TYR A 282 -5.33 -12.41 22.54
CA TYR A 282 -5.68 -13.40 23.53
C TYR A 282 -4.72 -13.47 24.73
N ASP A 283 -3.40 -13.78 24.50
CA ASP A 283 -2.49 -14.16 25.58
C ASP A 283 -2.27 -13.03 26.61
N LEU A 284 -2.18 -11.76 26.18
CA LEU A 284 -2.05 -10.61 27.10
C LEU A 284 -3.30 -10.45 27.96
N TYR A 285 -4.48 -10.58 27.37
CA TYR A 285 -5.75 -10.50 28.12
C TYR A 285 -5.87 -11.66 29.11
N TYR A 286 -5.56 -12.87 28.69
CA TYR A 286 -5.56 -14.03 29.56
C TYR A 286 -4.56 -13.88 30.72
N LYS A 287 -3.34 -13.42 30.44
CA LYS A 287 -2.26 -13.24 31.41
C LYS A 287 -2.63 -12.21 32.48
N TYR A 288 -3.17 -11.08 32.09
CA TYR A 288 -3.37 -9.94 33.01
C TYR A 288 -4.78 -9.82 33.56
N LEU A 289 -5.83 -10.13 32.81
CA LEU A 289 -7.21 -10.02 33.29
C LEU A 289 -7.63 -11.22 34.16
N ASN A 290 -7.14 -12.43 33.85
CA ASN A 290 -7.45 -13.58 34.70
C ASN A 290 -6.66 -13.58 36.03
N ALA A 291 -5.47 -12.98 36.07
CA ALA A 291 -4.68 -12.90 37.28
C ALA A 291 -5.21 -11.87 38.30
N ASN A 292 -5.81 -10.77 37.81
CA ASN A 292 -6.36 -9.68 38.61
C ASN A 292 -7.42 -8.92 37.81
N ALA A 293 -8.68 -9.27 37.95
CA ALA A 293 -9.78 -8.55 37.32
C ALA A 293 -10.01 -7.15 37.94
N SER A 294 -9.03 -6.26 37.81
CA SER A 294 -9.14 -4.85 38.19
C SER A 294 -9.17 -3.95 36.97
N ALA A 295 -9.80 -2.79 37.08
CA ALA A 295 -9.80 -1.78 35.99
C ALA A 295 -8.38 -1.42 35.56
N THR A 296 -7.40 -1.44 36.47
CA THR A 296 -5.98 -1.18 36.19
C THR A 296 -5.31 -2.27 35.35
N ALA A 297 -5.82 -3.50 35.32
CA ALA A 297 -5.28 -4.56 34.47
C ALA A 297 -5.69 -4.37 33.01
N GLY A 298 -6.91 -3.88 32.76
CA GLY A 298 -7.35 -3.50 31.42
C GLY A 298 -6.51 -2.36 30.85
N ASP A 299 -6.32 -1.30 31.62
CA ASP A 299 -5.47 -0.17 31.23
C ASP A 299 -4.04 -0.62 30.89
N TYR A 300 -3.49 -1.58 31.64
CA TYR A 300 -2.13 -2.09 31.40
C TYR A 300 -2.04 -2.88 30.08
N VAL A 301 -3.05 -3.67 29.73
CA VAL A 301 -3.07 -4.38 28.44
C VAL A 301 -3.22 -3.40 27.27
N ASP A 302 -4.03 -2.35 27.45
CA ASP A 302 -4.16 -1.27 26.45
C ASP A 302 -2.82 -0.53 26.27
N ASP A 303 -2.05 -0.30 27.34
CA ASP A 303 -0.72 0.30 27.28
C ASP A 303 0.27 -0.62 26.54
N LEU A 304 0.25 -1.96 26.74
CA LEU A 304 1.07 -2.91 25.98
C LEU A 304 0.68 -2.97 24.49
N PHE A 305 -0.61 -2.84 24.20
CA PHE A 305 -1.10 -2.75 22.83
C PHE A 305 -0.60 -1.46 22.13
N ALA A 306 -0.65 -0.35 22.85
CA ALA A 306 -0.12 0.93 22.40
C ALA A 306 1.41 0.89 22.19
N GLU A 307 2.14 0.27 23.13
CA GLU A 307 3.58 0.03 23.00
C GLU A 307 3.92 -0.81 21.78
N THR A 308 3.15 -1.87 21.51
CA THR A 308 3.34 -2.72 20.32
C THR A 308 3.23 -1.92 19.05
N ALA A 309 2.17 -1.13 18.90
CA ALA A 309 1.96 -0.31 17.70
C ALA A 309 3.13 0.67 17.50
N LYS A 310 3.55 1.37 18.56
CA LYS A 310 4.68 2.30 18.51
C LYS A 310 6.00 1.59 18.17
N ALA A 311 6.31 0.49 18.85
CA ALA A 311 7.56 -0.24 18.66
C ALA A 311 7.65 -0.86 17.26
N THR A 312 6.55 -1.42 16.74
CA THR A 312 6.51 -1.98 15.39
C THR A 312 6.70 -0.89 14.34
N MET A 313 6.00 0.23 14.47
CA MET A 313 6.13 1.36 13.54
C MET A 313 7.53 1.98 13.58
N SER A 314 8.09 2.18 14.79
CA SER A 314 9.45 2.69 14.94
C SER A 314 10.47 1.74 14.29
N LYS A 315 10.30 0.43 14.49
CA LYS A 315 11.16 -0.57 13.91
C LYS A 315 11.01 -0.66 12.38
N LEU A 316 9.78 -0.54 11.87
CA LEU A 316 9.54 -0.48 10.43
C LEU A 316 10.27 0.72 9.80
N VAL A 317 10.22 1.88 10.44
CA VAL A 317 10.92 3.08 9.95
C VAL A 317 12.43 2.93 10.09
N SER A 318 12.97 2.47 11.24
CA SER A 318 14.41 2.33 11.46
C SER A 318 15.05 1.26 10.60
N ASP A 319 14.41 0.12 10.47
CA ASP A 319 14.95 -1.09 9.85
C ASP A 319 14.45 -1.28 8.40
N PHE A 320 13.80 -0.26 7.83
CA PHE A 320 13.32 -0.30 6.45
C PHE A 320 14.46 -0.60 5.48
N ASP A 321 14.34 -1.70 4.75
CA ASP A 321 15.26 -2.08 3.69
C ASP A 321 14.57 -2.01 2.33
N VAL A 322 14.97 -1.06 1.50
CA VAL A 322 14.40 -0.88 0.15
C VAL A 322 14.50 -2.15 -0.72
N LYS A 323 15.45 -3.03 -0.44
CA LYS A 323 15.57 -4.32 -1.16
C LYS A 323 14.42 -5.28 -0.86
N LYS A 324 13.73 -5.07 0.26
CA LYS A 324 12.54 -5.82 0.69
C LYS A 324 11.23 -5.09 0.34
N ALA A 325 11.28 -4.02 -0.47
CA ALA A 325 10.09 -3.23 -0.81
C ALA A 325 8.96 -4.09 -1.41
N GLY A 326 9.30 -5.08 -2.24
CA GLY A 326 8.33 -6.02 -2.79
C GLY A 326 7.66 -6.90 -1.73
N ASP A 327 8.37 -7.28 -0.68
CA ASP A 327 7.86 -8.07 0.44
C ASP A 327 6.91 -7.21 1.29
N TYR A 328 7.31 -5.98 1.62
CA TYR A 328 6.43 -5.03 2.31
C TYR A 328 5.15 -4.75 1.52
N TYR A 329 5.29 -4.51 0.21
CA TYR A 329 4.13 -4.31 -0.67
C TYR A 329 3.18 -5.50 -0.63
N LYS A 330 3.70 -6.73 -0.67
CA LYS A 330 2.88 -7.94 -0.58
C LYS A 330 2.10 -7.99 0.74
N VAL A 331 2.76 -7.75 1.87
CA VAL A 331 2.08 -7.73 3.19
C VAL A 331 0.97 -6.69 3.21
N PHE A 332 1.23 -5.47 2.69
CA PHE A 332 0.21 -4.42 2.62
C PHE A 332 -0.92 -4.76 1.65
N SER A 333 -0.61 -5.26 0.46
CA SER A 333 -1.62 -5.65 -0.54
C SER A 333 -2.53 -6.78 -0.04
N ASP A 334 -1.96 -7.80 0.59
CA ASP A 334 -2.74 -8.88 1.21
C ASP A 334 -3.54 -8.35 2.41
N GLY A 335 -2.96 -7.44 3.18
CA GLY A 335 -3.65 -6.76 4.28
C GLY A 335 -4.83 -5.90 3.82
N ALA A 336 -4.70 -5.18 2.71
CA ALA A 336 -5.77 -4.38 2.11
C ALA A 336 -6.94 -5.26 1.66
N LYS A 337 -6.67 -6.36 0.93
CA LYS A 337 -7.70 -7.32 0.49
C LYS A 337 -8.48 -7.91 1.66
N ASN A 338 -7.82 -8.13 2.78
CA ASN A 338 -8.43 -8.71 3.99
C ASN A 338 -8.90 -7.64 5.00
N ARG A 339 -8.88 -6.36 4.62
CA ARG A 339 -9.26 -5.22 5.48
C ARG A 339 -8.51 -5.21 6.83
N THR A 340 -7.29 -5.77 6.88
CA THR A 340 -6.41 -5.74 8.05
C THR A 340 -5.52 -4.50 8.08
N VAL A 341 -5.45 -3.78 6.97
CA VAL A 341 -4.96 -2.41 6.84
C VAL A 341 -5.93 -1.63 5.96
N MET A 342 -6.31 -0.44 6.40
CA MET A 342 -7.16 0.48 5.65
C MET A 342 -6.65 1.90 5.83
N MET A 343 -6.87 2.75 4.82
CA MET A 343 -6.35 4.11 4.78
C MET A 343 -7.42 5.07 4.27
N TRP A 344 -7.42 6.25 4.84
CA TRP A 344 -8.19 7.39 4.36
C TRP A 344 -7.32 8.63 4.35
N MET A 345 -7.44 9.44 3.29
CA MET A 345 -6.76 10.71 3.12
C MET A 345 -7.78 11.82 2.94
N GLU A 346 -7.51 12.99 3.52
CA GLU A 346 -8.39 14.16 3.41
C GLU A 346 -8.35 14.76 2.00
N ASP A 347 -7.20 14.76 1.35
CA ASP A 347 -7.02 15.23 -0.01
C ASP A 347 -7.65 14.25 -1.02
N GLU A 348 -8.41 14.77 -1.97
CA GLU A 348 -9.17 13.95 -2.93
C GLU A 348 -8.26 13.16 -3.88
N GLU A 349 -7.13 13.73 -4.32
CA GLU A 349 -6.19 13.04 -5.22
C GLU A 349 -5.45 11.91 -4.48
N GLU A 350 -5.06 12.17 -3.23
CA GLU A 350 -4.46 11.15 -2.36
C GLU A 350 -5.47 10.03 -2.04
N GLN A 351 -6.73 10.39 -1.78
CA GLN A 351 -7.79 9.41 -1.51
C GLN A 351 -8.10 8.54 -2.73
N GLU A 352 -8.11 9.13 -3.93
CA GLU A 352 -8.30 8.36 -5.16
C GLU A 352 -7.16 7.35 -5.37
N PHE A 353 -5.92 7.74 -5.06
CA PHE A 353 -4.79 6.82 -5.09
C PHE A 353 -4.97 5.66 -4.09
N VAL A 354 -5.44 5.96 -2.87
CA VAL A 354 -5.71 4.94 -1.83
C VAL A 354 -6.83 3.98 -2.28
N LYS A 355 -7.86 4.48 -2.95
CA LYS A 355 -8.94 3.67 -3.56
C LYS A 355 -8.40 2.75 -4.64
N ASN A 356 -7.65 3.29 -5.58
CA ASN A 356 -7.03 2.52 -6.68
C ASN A 356 -6.05 1.46 -6.18
N ALA A 357 -5.36 1.70 -5.06
CA ALA A 357 -4.53 0.73 -4.38
C ALA A 357 -5.33 -0.36 -3.61
N GLY A 358 -6.66 -0.24 -3.55
CA GLY A 358 -7.54 -1.17 -2.82
C GLY A 358 -7.42 -1.08 -1.30
N CYS A 359 -6.88 0.03 -0.77
CA CYS A 359 -6.60 0.20 0.66
C CYS A 359 -7.64 1.08 1.38
N SER A 360 -8.62 1.68 0.68
CA SER A 360 -9.53 2.65 1.30
C SER A 360 -10.46 2.02 2.35
N GLY A 361 -10.79 0.74 2.19
CA GLY A 361 -11.81 0.09 3.01
C GLY A 361 -13.19 0.73 2.88
N GLY A 362 -13.41 1.60 1.88
CA GLY A 362 -14.69 2.15 1.51
C GLY A 362 -15.63 1.10 0.92
N LEU A 363 -16.91 1.44 0.83
CA LEU A 363 -17.90 0.63 0.12
C LEU A 363 -17.92 1.01 -1.36
N ASN A 364 -18.18 0.02 -2.21
CA ASN A 364 -18.38 0.30 -3.64
C ASN A 364 -19.76 0.94 -3.85
N GLU A 365 -19.77 2.17 -4.34
CA GLU A 365 -20.97 2.94 -4.65
C GLU A 365 -21.32 2.95 -6.16
N ASP A 366 -20.57 2.20 -6.99
CA ASP A 366 -20.80 2.16 -8.44
C ASP A 366 -22.09 1.39 -8.77
N PRO A 367 -23.17 2.07 -9.22
CA PRO A 367 -24.43 1.42 -9.53
C PRO A 367 -24.35 0.54 -10.80
N GLU A 368 -23.33 0.73 -11.64
CA GLU A 368 -23.16 -0.08 -12.85
C GLU A 368 -22.42 -1.39 -12.55
N ASN A 369 -21.61 -1.42 -11.46
CA ASN A 369 -20.89 -2.60 -11.01
C ASN A 369 -21.13 -2.82 -9.50
N PRO A 370 -22.36 -3.13 -9.08
CA PRO A 370 -22.69 -3.24 -7.67
C PRO A 370 -21.98 -4.46 -7.05
N GLU A 371 -21.42 -4.25 -5.86
CA GLU A 371 -20.84 -5.32 -5.04
C GLU A 371 -21.75 -5.63 -3.86
N THR A 372 -21.78 -6.91 -3.45
CA THR A 372 -22.50 -7.34 -2.25
C THR A 372 -21.51 -7.69 -1.17
N GLY A 373 -21.52 -6.95 -0.06
CA GLY A 373 -20.68 -7.18 1.12
C GLY A 373 -21.50 -7.70 2.30
N VAL A 374 -20.91 -8.59 3.10
CA VAL A 374 -21.49 -9.07 4.37
C VAL A 374 -20.54 -8.66 5.49
N TYR A 375 -21.03 -7.85 6.40
CA TYR A 375 -20.25 -7.27 7.48
C TYR A 375 -20.82 -7.68 8.84
N PHE A 376 -19.94 -7.93 9.79
CA PHE A 376 -20.31 -8.37 11.13
C PHE A 376 -19.88 -7.38 12.18
N SER A 377 -20.73 -7.17 13.17
CA SER A 377 -20.40 -6.42 14.37
C SER A 377 -21.01 -7.12 15.59
N ILE A 378 -20.23 -7.19 16.67
CA ILE A 378 -20.72 -7.72 17.95
C ILE A 378 -21.58 -6.65 18.64
N SER A 379 -22.83 -6.97 19.00
CA SER A 379 -23.75 -6.04 19.67
C SER A 379 -23.35 -5.74 21.12
N ASP A 380 -22.68 -6.68 21.79
CA ASP A 380 -22.17 -6.50 23.14
C ASP A 380 -20.63 -6.47 23.10
N PRO A 381 -19.99 -5.32 23.38
CA PRO A 381 -18.54 -5.16 23.27
C PRO A 381 -17.79 -6.20 24.10
N CYS A 382 -17.18 -7.15 23.46
CA CYS A 382 -16.36 -8.19 24.08
C CYS A 382 -15.27 -8.69 23.14
N LYS A 383 -14.27 -9.41 23.68
CA LYS A 383 -13.15 -9.97 22.92
C LYS A 383 -13.37 -11.45 22.54
N LEU A 384 -14.61 -11.93 22.59
CA LEU A 384 -14.94 -13.32 22.26
C LEU A 384 -14.84 -13.64 20.77
N GLY A 385 -14.69 -12.63 19.92
CA GLY A 385 -14.42 -12.81 18.49
C GLY A 385 -13.16 -13.64 18.21
N TRP A 386 -12.20 -13.70 19.13
CA TRP A 386 -11.04 -14.61 19.01
C TRP A 386 -11.44 -16.09 18.90
N PHE A 387 -12.57 -16.47 19.52
CA PHE A 387 -13.08 -17.83 19.54
C PHE A 387 -14.20 -18.09 18.54
N LEU A 388 -14.43 -17.14 17.63
CA LEU A 388 -15.50 -17.22 16.66
C LEU A 388 -14.89 -17.32 15.26
N ASP A 389 -15.21 -18.40 14.57
CA ASP A 389 -14.97 -18.56 13.15
C ASP A 389 -16.27 -18.27 12.40
N ILE A 390 -16.20 -17.40 11.39
CA ILE A 390 -17.36 -16.95 10.62
C ILE A 390 -17.06 -17.26 9.15
N ASP A 391 -17.88 -18.14 8.59
CA ASP A 391 -17.84 -18.45 7.17
C ASP A 391 -19.11 -17.90 6.49
N THR A 392 -18.94 -17.32 5.29
CA THR A 392 -20.04 -16.66 4.57
C THR A 392 -20.10 -17.14 3.13
N GLU A 393 -21.26 -17.65 2.74
CA GLU A 393 -21.56 -18.01 1.37
C GLU A 393 -22.62 -17.05 0.81
N ILE A 394 -22.34 -16.45 -0.36
CA ILE A 394 -23.29 -15.65 -1.13
C ILE A 394 -23.69 -16.46 -2.36
N GLY A 395 -24.96 -16.78 -2.48
CA GLY A 395 -25.51 -17.52 -3.63
C GLY A 395 -25.54 -16.69 -4.91
N GLU A 396 -25.76 -17.35 -6.04
CA GLU A 396 -25.96 -16.69 -7.32
C GLU A 396 -27.20 -15.79 -7.28
N PRO A 397 -27.16 -14.59 -7.91
CA PRO A 397 -28.28 -13.68 -7.88
C PRO A 397 -29.48 -14.18 -8.68
N VAL A 398 -30.64 -14.08 -8.11
CA VAL A 398 -31.91 -14.20 -8.83
C VAL A 398 -32.34 -12.82 -9.32
N VAL A 399 -32.43 -12.66 -10.64
CA VAL A 399 -32.91 -11.41 -11.25
C VAL A 399 -34.43 -11.39 -11.24
N ASN A 400 -35.01 -10.40 -10.58
CA ASN A 400 -36.45 -10.19 -10.48
C ASN A 400 -37.00 -9.49 -11.73
N ASP A 401 -38.34 -9.54 -11.93
CA ASP A 401 -39.01 -8.93 -13.07
C ASP A 401 -38.82 -7.39 -13.17
N ASP A 402 -38.54 -6.75 -12.04
CA ASP A 402 -38.25 -5.30 -11.96
C ASP A 402 -36.79 -4.96 -12.17
N GLY A 403 -35.92 -5.93 -12.46
CA GLY A 403 -34.48 -5.76 -12.67
C GLY A 403 -33.64 -5.78 -11.38
N THR A 404 -34.27 -5.86 -10.20
CA THR A 404 -33.53 -6.03 -8.93
C THR A 404 -32.93 -7.43 -8.84
N ARG A 405 -31.91 -7.58 -7.97
CA ARG A 405 -31.26 -8.87 -7.72
C ARG A 405 -31.48 -9.29 -6.27
N THR A 406 -31.86 -10.55 -6.08
CA THR A 406 -31.97 -11.15 -4.76
C THR A 406 -30.87 -12.19 -4.58
N TYR A 407 -30.20 -12.14 -3.43
CA TYR A 407 -29.13 -13.06 -3.07
C TYR A 407 -29.52 -13.87 -1.84
N ASP A 408 -29.26 -15.15 -1.85
CA ASP A 408 -29.26 -15.95 -0.64
C ASP A 408 -27.88 -15.81 0.04
N VAL A 409 -27.88 -15.40 1.30
CA VAL A 409 -26.68 -15.26 2.10
C VAL A 409 -26.73 -16.21 3.29
N THR A 410 -25.75 -17.08 3.41
CA THR A 410 -25.59 -17.99 4.53
C THR A 410 -24.38 -17.61 5.33
N ALA A 411 -24.55 -17.31 6.63
CA ALA A 411 -23.44 -17.07 7.56
C ALA A 411 -23.38 -18.21 8.58
N THR A 412 -22.27 -18.91 8.64
CA THR A 412 -22.02 -20.01 9.57
C THR A 412 -21.08 -19.53 10.68
N TYR A 413 -21.53 -19.63 11.93
CA TYR A 413 -20.77 -19.26 13.11
C TYR A 413 -20.31 -20.53 13.85
N SER A 414 -19.01 -20.68 14.01
CA SER A 414 -18.41 -21.81 14.71
C SER A 414 -17.63 -21.32 15.92
N ASN A 415 -17.90 -21.91 17.08
CA ASN A 415 -17.08 -21.66 18.28
C ASN A 415 -15.84 -22.56 18.24
N VAL A 416 -14.66 -21.96 18.15
CA VAL A 416 -13.35 -22.66 18.05
C VAL A 416 -12.62 -22.78 19.39
N LEU A 417 -13.35 -22.63 20.51
CA LEU A 417 -12.81 -22.98 21.83
C LEU A 417 -12.37 -24.46 21.82
N SER A 418 -11.08 -24.71 21.79
CA SER A 418 -10.56 -26.04 22.10
C SER A 418 -10.72 -26.29 23.59
N ASN A 419 -11.46 -27.35 23.95
CA ASN A 419 -11.54 -27.88 25.31
C ASN A 419 -10.16 -28.24 25.87
#